data_cf71f0eafabd5b9f3320ccc09a953811
#
_entry.id   cf71f0eafabd5b9f3320ccc09a953811
#
_cell.length_a   1.000
_cell.length_b   1.000
_cell.length_c   1.000
_cell.angle_alpha   90.00
_cell.angle_beta   90.00
_cell.angle_gamma   90.00
#
_symmetry.space_group_name_H-M   'P 1'
#
loop_
_entity.id
_entity.type
_entity.pdbx_description
1 polymer ?
#
loop_
_entity_poly.entity_id
_entity_poly.type
_entity_poly.pdbx_seq_one_letter_code
_entity_poly.pdbx_strand_id
1 'polypeptide(L)'
;MIKKFEDLTFTDDFMFCKVIQNPDLCKRLIEMILFDTIGKIAYISVQHSIKTYEQAKSVRFDVLVQTENGNFYDVEMQVSNERNIPKRMRFYQATIDISFLDKGNFYNDLNESFIIFICLFDVIGKNRPVYTFENICLEDKNISLQDGTKKIIINAEAFKNTKNKELKEFLEYIKTGKAKSEFTRRIEEMIQTVKQNEQARQEYRLMSTFEMDARYKGFSEGLKQTAKILTQLGDPIQKIMQVTGLSEAEIEKL
;
A
#
# COMPACT_ATOMS: atom_id res chain seq x y z
N MET A 1 3.99 -18.15 -4.89
CA MET A 1 5.39 -18.26 -5.36
C MET A 1 5.90 -16.84 -5.47
N ILE A 2 7.10 -16.54 -4.94
CA ILE A 2 7.72 -15.20 -5.07
C ILE A 2 8.20 -15.04 -6.50
N LYS A 3 7.94 -13.88 -7.12
CA LYS A 3 8.38 -13.57 -8.48
C LYS A 3 9.92 -13.48 -8.53
N LYS A 4 10.50 -13.78 -9.68
CA LYS A 4 11.91 -13.46 -9.93
C LYS A 4 12.07 -11.94 -10.08
N PHE A 5 13.24 -11.42 -9.72
CA PHE A 5 13.51 -9.98 -9.81
C PHE A 5 13.31 -9.43 -11.23
N GLU A 6 13.68 -10.20 -12.24
CA GLU A 6 13.54 -9.88 -13.67
C GLU A 6 12.07 -9.77 -14.11
N ASP A 7 11.16 -10.49 -13.43
CA ASP A 7 9.73 -10.55 -13.78
C ASP A 7 8.92 -9.47 -13.04
N LEU A 8 9.55 -8.66 -12.19
CA LEU A 8 8.88 -7.59 -11.48
C LEU A 8 8.38 -6.51 -12.44
N THR A 9 7.18 -6.02 -12.17
CA THR A 9 6.49 -4.97 -12.91
C THR A 9 6.22 -3.78 -11.98
N PHE A 10 5.75 -2.68 -12.51
CA PHE A 10 5.42 -1.49 -11.72
C PHE A 10 4.45 -1.75 -10.56
N THR A 11 3.56 -2.73 -10.70
CA THR A 11 2.54 -3.04 -9.68
C THR A 11 3.04 -3.96 -8.56
N ASP A 12 4.26 -4.46 -8.65
CA ASP A 12 4.91 -5.19 -7.57
C ASP A 12 5.48 -4.20 -6.54
N ASP A 13 5.18 -4.41 -5.26
CA ASP A 13 5.51 -3.53 -4.12
C ASP A 13 6.97 -3.00 -4.18
N PHE A 14 7.95 -3.90 -4.31
CA PHE A 14 9.36 -3.53 -4.40
C PHE A 14 9.63 -2.60 -5.59
N MET A 15 9.13 -2.93 -6.77
CA MET A 15 9.39 -2.16 -7.99
C MET A 15 8.68 -0.80 -7.95
N PHE A 16 7.44 -0.76 -7.46
CA PHE A 16 6.70 0.48 -7.23
C PHE A 16 7.50 1.44 -6.35
N CYS A 17 7.93 0.97 -5.18
CA CYS A 17 8.72 1.77 -4.25
C CYS A 17 10.02 2.28 -4.90
N LYS A 18 10.75 1.43 -5.63
CA LYS A 18 12.01 1.82 -6.29
C LYS A 18 11.82 2.86 -7.38
N VAL A 19 10.77 2.75 -8.19
CA VAL A 19 10.47 3.69 -9.28
C VAL A 19 10.00 5.03 -8.72
N ILE A 20 9.12 5.01 -7.71
CA ILE A 20 8.52 6.23 -7.15
C ILE A 20 9.47 6.98 -6.20
N GLN A 21 10.61 6.40 -5.84
CA GLN A 21 11.72 7.16 -5.23
C GLN A 21 12.25 8.29 -6.13
N ASN A 22 12.04 8.23 -7.44
CA ASN A 22 12.36 9.33 -8.33
C ASN A 22 11.40 10.50 -8.08
N PRO A 23 11.91 11.70 -7.64
CA PRO A 23 11.04 12.81 -7.23
C PRO A 23 10.14 13.33 -8.35
N ASP A 24 10.62 13.33 -9.61
CA ASP A 24 9.84 13.81 -10.75
C ASP A 24 8.69 12.87 -11.07
N LEU A 25 8.94 11.55 -11.07
CA LEU A 25 7.91 10.55 -11.30
C LEU A 25 6.90 10.54 -10.16
N CYS A 26 7.36 10.65 -8.92
CA CYS A 26 6.52 10.72 -7.73
C CYS A 26 5.60 11.95 -7.76
N LYS A 27 6.19 13.14 -7.98
CA LYS A 27 5.44 14.39 -8.08
C LYS A 27 4.37 14.30 -9.17
N ARG A 28 4.79 13.86 -10.38
CA ARG A 28 3.86 13.74 -11.52
C ARG A 28 2.72 12.78 -11.26
N LEU A 29 2.99 11.66 -10.60
CA LEU A 29 1.95 10.69 -10.21
C LEU A 29 0.92 11.32 -9.27
N ILE A 30 1.37 12.00 -8.22
CA ILE A 30 0.49 12.64 -7.24
C ILE A 30 -0.35 13.74 -7.92
N GLU A 31 0.27 14.63 -8.70
CA GLU A 31 -0.42 15.71 -9.42
C GLU A 31 -1.48 15.19 -10.39
N MET A 32 -1.17 14.11 -11.11
CA MET A 32 -2.12 13.46 -12.02
C MET A 32 -3.33 12.89 -11.28
N ILE A 33 -3.14 12.32 -10.09
CA ILE A 33 -4.21 11.75 -9.25
C ILE A 33 -5.08 12.84 -8.63
N LEU A 34 -4.46 13.91 -8.14
CA LEU A 34 -5.14 15.01 -7.48
C LEU A 34 -5.83 15.96 -8.45
N PHE A 35 -5.44 15.94 -9.72
CA PHE A 35 -5.78 16.97 -10.73
C PHE A 35 -5.38 18.39 -10.28
N ASP A 36 -4.31 18.49 -9.50
CA ASP A 36 -3.79 19.72 -8.93
C ASP A 36 -2.27 19.65 -8.84
N THR A 37 -1.62 20.80 -8.67
CA THR A 37 -0.18 20.89 -8.48
C THR A 37 0.15 20.77 -6.99
N ILE A 38 1.21 20.03 -6.69
CA ILE A 38 1.77 19.96 -5.33
C ILE A 38 3.03 20.81 -5.24
N GLY A 39 3.39 21.22 -4.02
CA GLY A 39 4.64 21.89 -3.73
C GLY A 39 5.86 21.06 -4.15
N LYS A 40 7.04 21.64 -4.02
CA LYS A 40 8.27 20.89 -4.23
C LYS A 40 8.40 19.80 -3.16
N ILE A 41 8.80 18.60 -3.58
CA ILE A 41 9.04 17.48 -2.66
C ILE A 41 10.31 17.79 -1.87
N ALA A 42 10.17 17.78 -0.54
CA ALA A 42 11.27 17.91 0.41
C ALA A 42 11.84 16.56 0.80
N TYR A 43 10.96 15.54 0.93
CA TYR A 43 11.34 14.23 1.41
C TYR A 43 10.48 13.12 0.80
N ILE A 44 11.11 12.02 0.41
CA ILE A 44 10.45 10.78 0.01
C ILE A 44 11.02 9.64 0.83
N SER A 45 10.16 8.89 1.50
CA SER A 45 10.52 7.65 2.16
C SER A 45 9.72 6.50 1.58
N VAL A 46 10.38 5.38 1.33
CA VAL A 46 9.74 4.17 0.84
C VAL A 46 9.86 3.05 1.87
N GLN A 47 8.83 2.22 1.93
CA GLN A 47 8.72 1.13 2.91
C GLN A 47 8.97 1.62 4.35
N HIS A 48 8.54 2.86 4.63
CA HIS A 48 8.73 3.51 5.90
C HIS A 48 7.82 2.91 6.97
N SER A 49 8.42 2.33 8.00
CA SER A 49 7.68 1.72 9.10
C SER A 49 7.60 2.67 10.28
N ILE A 50 6.39 2.99 10.69
CA ILE A 50 6.11 3.78 11.90
C ILE A 50 5.41 2.89 12.93
N LYS A 51 5.88 2.97 14.16
CA LYS A 51 5.28 2.33 15.32
C LYS A 51 5.11 3.40 16.40
N THR A 52 3.89 3.78 16.66
CA THR A 52 3.57 4.91 17.56
C THR A 52 3.87 4.64 19.03
N TYR A 53 3.79 3.35 19.45
CA TYR A 53 4.18 2.88 20.79
C TYR A 53 4.47 1.38 20.74
N GLU A 54 5.12 0.83 21.78
CA GLU A 54 5.68 -0.54 21.75
C GLU A 54 4.68 -1.65 21.39
N GLN A 55 3.44 -1.54 21.85
CA GLN A 55 2.37 -2.51 21.59
C GLN A 55 1.46 -2.12 20.40
N ALA A 56 1.73 -0.98 19.74
CA ALA A 56 0.94 -0.57 18.59
C ALA A 56 1.19 -1.45 17.37
N LYS A 57 0.15 -1.62 16.56
CA LYS A 57 0.31 -2.15 15.22
C LYS A 57 1.16 -1.17 14.41
N SER A 58 2.30 -1.63 13.90
CA SER A 58 3.12 -0.82 12.99
C SER A 58 2.40 -0.60 11.67
N VAL A 59 2.57 0.60 11.10
CA VAL A 59 2.21 0.91 9.72
C VAL A 59 3.49 0.88 8.89
N ARG A 60 3.45 0.23 7.74
CA ARG A 60 4.48 0.36 6.72
C ARG A 60 3.85 1.06 5.53
N PHE A 61 4.29 2.27 5.27
CA PHE A 61 3.91 3.05 4.10
C PHE A 61 4.72 2.57 2.90
N ASP A 62 4.07 2.38 1.75
CA ASP A 62 4.79 2.06 0.52
C ASP A 62 5.64 3.27 0.10
N VAL A 63 5.01 4.44 -0.05
CA VAL A 63 5.68 5.70 -0.36
C VAL A 63 5.07 6.84 0.46
N LEU A 64 5.83 7.39 1.40
CA LEU A 64 5.45 8.57 2.17
C LEU A 64 6.24 9.78 1.67
N VAL A 65 5.54 10.83 1.28
CA VAL A 65 6.10 12.06 0.70
C VAL A 65 5.76 13.23 1.59
N GLN A 66 6.73 14.12 1.82
CA GLN A 66 6.51 15.42 2.41
C GLN A 66 6.97 16.52 1.45
N THR A 67 6.16 17.55 1.27
CA THR A 67 6.48 18.72 0.46
C THR A 67 7.10 19.84 1.30
N GLU A 68 7.74 20.83 0.68
CA GLU A 68 8.38 21.96 1.38
C GLU A 68 7.38 22.81 2.21
N ASN A 69 6.10 22.81 1.84
CA ASN A 69 5.02 23.42 2.65
C ASN A 69 4.48 22.52 3.76
N GLY A 70 5.09 21.36 3.99
CA GLY A 70 4.79 20.44 5.09
C GLY A 70 3.72 19.39 4.78
N ASN A 71 2.98 19.47 3.68
CA ASN A 71 1.90 18.54 3.37
C ASN A 71 2.41 17.12 3.14
N PHE A 72 1.62 16.13 3.59
CA PHE A 72 1.94 14.71 3.49
C PHE A 72 1.10 14.01 2.44
N TYR A 73 1.74 13.11 1.69
CA TYR A 73 1.11 12.23 0.72
C TYR A 73 1.58 10.80 0.96
N ASP A 74 0.66 9.92 1.32
CA ASP A 74 0.89 8.49 1.40
C ASP A 74 0.34 7.84 0.13
N VAL A 75 1.20 7.14 -0.64
CA VAL A 75 0.82 6.51 -1.91
C VAL A 75 1.08 5.01 -1.83
N GLU A 76 0.00 4.26 -1.92
CA GLU A 76 -0.04 2.80 -1.74
C GLU A 76 -0.47 2.09 -3.04
N MET A 77 0.23 1.01 -3.41
CA MET A 77 -0.15 0.13 -4.53
C MET A 77 -0.84 -1.14 -4.02
N GLN A 78 -2.06 -1.41 -4.48
CA GLN A 78 -2.85 -2.55 -4.01
C GLN A 78 -3.28 -3.46 -5.15
N VAL A 79 -2.73 -4.67 -5.19
CA VAL A 79 -3.03 -5.66 -6.23
C VAL A 79 -4.13 -6.65 -5.84
N SER A 80 -4.38 -6.83 -4.54
CA SER A 80 -5.40 -7.74 -3.98
C SER A 80 -6.35 -7.04 -3.03
N ASN A 81 -7.63 -7.46 -3.04
CA ASN A 81 -8.67 -6.86 -2.19
C ASN A 81 -8.84 -7.64 -0.88
N GLU A 82 -8.21 -7.17 0.16
CA GLU A 82 -8.36 -7.71 1.53
C GLU A 82 -9.57 -7.14 2.29
N ARG A 83 -10.42 -6.34 1.63
CA ARG A 83 -11.64 -5.73 2.18
C ARG A 83 -11.43 -4.87 3.42
N ASN A 84 -10.25 -4.31 3.59
CA ASN A 84 -9.86 -3.53 4.77
C ASN A 84 -9.41 -2.08 4.45
N ILE A 85 -9.33 -1.70 3.17
CA ILE A 85 -8.77 -0.43 2.70
C ILE A 85 -9.37 0.78 3.42
N PRO A 86 -10.68 0.97 3.58
CA PRO A 86 -11.21 2.16 4.25
C PRO A 86 -10.72 2.32 5.70
N LYS A 87 -10.58 1.19 6.43
CA LYS A 87 -10.07 1.20 7.80
C LYS A 87 -8.55 1.40 7.84
N ARG A 88 -7.81 0.85 6.87
CA ARG A 88 -6.37 1.10 6.71
C ARG A 88 -6.11 2.57 6.47
N MET A 89 -6.79 3.20 5.51
CA MET A 89 -6.65 4.62 5.21
C MET A 89 -6.87 5.50 6.45
N ARG A 90 -7.90 5.19 7.27
CA ARG A 90 -8.14 5.90 8.53
C ARG A 90 -6.98 5.72 9.52
N PHE A 91 -6.44 4.50 9.62
CA PHE A 91 -5.37 4.19 10.55
C PHE A 91 -4.04 4.83 10.10
N TYR A 92 -3.76 4.83 8.79
CA TYR A 92 -2.60 5.49 8.19
C TYR A 92 -2.62 6.99 8.43
N GLN A 93 -3.78 7.63 8.20
CA GLN A 93 -4.00 9.04 8.50
C GLN A 93 -3.65 9.37 9.95
N ALA A 94 -4.23 8.65 10.91
CA ALA A 94 -3.98 8.86 12.33
C ALA A 94 -2.50 8.63 12.69
N THR A 95 -1.83 7.70 12.02
CA THR A 95 -0.40 7.44 12.23
C THR A 95 0.46 8.60 11.77
N ILE A 96 0.16 9.22 10.63
CA ILE A 96 0.84 10.43 10.16
C ILE A 96 0.64 11.55 11.17
N ASP A 97 -0.60 11.84 11.56
CA ASP A 97 -0.92 12.93 12.48
C ASP A 97 -0.17 12.80 13.83
N ILE A 98 -0.18 11.60 14.41
CA ILE A 98 0.53 11.33 15.68
C ILE A 98 2.06 11.43 15.52
N SER A 99 2.59 11.06 14.34
CA SER A 99 4.04 10.98 14.14
C SER A 99 4.69 12.30 13.81
N PHE A 100 3.92 13.25 13.28
CA PHE A 100 4.46 14.52 12.79
C PHE A 100 3.92 15.75 13.53
N LEU A 101 3.09 15.58 14.55
CA LEU A 101 2.76 16.64 15.51
C LEU A 101 3.55 16.42 16.80
N ASP A 102 4.57 17.23 16.99
CA ASP A 102 5.44 17.14 18.17
C ASP A 102 4.74 17.58 19.45
N LYS A 103 5.23 17.06 20.58
CA LYS A 103 4.76 17.47 21.90
C LYS A 103 4.99 18.97 22.12
N GLY A 104 3.91 19.69 22.37
CA GLY A 104 3.92 21.12 22.62
C GLY A 104 3.51 21.98 21.43
N ASN A 105 3.35 21.39 20.25
CA ASN A 105 2.78 22.06 19.09
C ASN A 105 1.25 22.18 19.22
N PHE A 106 0.68 23.14 18.51
CA PHE A 106 -0.76 23.36 18.47
C PHE A 106 -1.42 22.46 17.40
N TYR A 107 -2.70 22.15 17.56
CA TYR A 107 -3.45 21.40 16.54
C TYR A 107 -3.50 22.10 15.18
N ASN A 108 -3.38 23.44 15.17
CA ASN A 108 -3.29 24.22 13.93
C ASN A 108 -1.97 24.02 13.16
N ASP A 109 -0.98 23.38 13.79
CA ASP A 109 0.31 23.03 13.15
C ASP A 109 0.22 21.68 12.41
N LEU A 110 -0.93 20.98 12.48
CA LEU A 110 -1.17 19.79 11.67
C LEU A 110 -1.22 20.16 10.19
N ASN A 111 -0.35 19.52 9.43
CA ASN A 111 -0.29 19.70 7.98
C ASN A 111 -1.42 18.93 7.28
N GLU A 112 -1.76 19.36 6.07
CA GLU A 112 -2.66 18.59 5.22
C GLU A 112 -2.06 17.22 4.90
N SER A 113 -2.91 16.20 4.82
CA SER A 113 -2.49 14.84 4.56
C SER A 113 -3.45 14.10 3.64
N PHE A 114 -2.86 13.44 2.65
CA PHE A 114 -3.55 12.77 1.56
C PHE A 114 -3.18 11.30 1.57
N ILE A 115 -4.17 10.42 1.78
CA ILE A 115 -3.97 8.96 1.74
C ILE A 115 -4.48 8.44 0.40
N ILE A 116 -3.57 7.99 -0.46
CA ILE A 116 -3.84 7.60 -1.84
C ILE A 116 -3.60 6.11 -2.01
N PHE A 117 -4.65 5.36 -2.33
CA PHE A 117 -4.56 3.93 -2.64
C PHE A 117 -4.83 3.69 -4.12
N ILE A 118 -3.82 3.20 -4.85
CA ILE A 118 -3.92 2.81 -6.25
C ILE A 118 -4.27 1.33 -6.31
N CYS A 119 -5.52 1.01 -6.69
CA CYS A 119 -6.05 -0.35 -6.63
C CYS A 119 -6.27 -0.93 -8.03
N LEU A 120 -5.84 -2.17 -8.25
CA LEU A 120 -6.11 -2.92 -9.49
C LEU A 120 -7.54 -3.49 -9.54
N PHE A 121 -8.39 -3.15 -8.58
CA PHE A 121 -9.77 -3.59 -8.41
C PHE A 121 -10.65 -2.45 -7.88
N ASP A 122 -11.98 -2.56 -8.03
CA ASP A 122 -12.91 -1.54 -7.53
C ASP A 122 -13.27 -1.80 -6.06
N VAL A 123 -12.68 -1.00 -5.16
CA VAL A 123 -12.91 -1.07 -3.71
C VAL A 123 -14.35 -0.72 -3.32
N ILE A 124 -14.97 0.21 -4.07
CA ILE A 124 -16.28 0.81 -3.76
C ILE A 124 -17.42 0.15 -4.56
N GLY A 125 -17.09 -0.45 -5.71
CA GLY A 125 -18.08 -1.13 -6.56
C GLY A 125 -19.00 -0.20 -7.35
N LYS A 126 -18.57 1.04 -7.64
CA LYS A 126 -19.34 2.03 -8.40
C LYS A 126 -18.72 2.38 -9.75
N ASN A 127 -17.69 1.64 -10.17
CA ASN A 127 -17.04 1.73 -11.46
C ASN A 127 -16.58 3.15 -11.83
N ARG A 128 -16.11 3.92 -10.82
CA ARG A 128 -15.47 5.22 -11.01
C ARG A 128 -13.94 5.06 -11.01
N PRO A 129 -13.21 5.79 -11.84
CA PRO A 129 -11.74 5.73 -11.87
C PRO A 129 -11.09 6.35 -10.63
N VAL A 130 -11.75 7.34 -10.03
CA VAL A 130 -11.29 8.04 -8.82
C VAL A 130 -12.45 8.19 -7.85
N TYR A 131 -12.18 7.91 -6.59
CA TYR A 131 -13.06 8.21 -5.47
C TYR A 131 -12.30 9.09 -4.48
N THR A 132 -12.74 10.32 -4.29
CA THR A 132 -12.19 11.24 -3.29
C THR A 132 -13.17 11.37 -2.13
N PHE A 133 -12.66 11.20 -0.91
CA PHE A 133 -13.43 11.31 0.31
C PHE A 133 -12.83 12.41 1.18
N GLU A 134 -13.68 13.29 1.67
CA GLU A 134 -13.39 14.29 2.69
C GLU A 134 -14.52 14.33 3.71
N ASN A 135 -14.31 14.98 4.84
CA ASN A 135 -15.33 15.12 5.87
C ASN A 135 -16.31 16.24 5.51
N ILE A 136 -17.58 15.91 5.35
CA ILE A 136 -18.66 16.85 5.02
C ILE A 136 -19.77 16.78 6.07
N CYS A 137 -20.51 17.88 6.25
CA CYS A 137 -21.70 17.94 7.07
C CYS A 137 -22.82 17.10 6.43
N LEU A 138 -23.43 16.20 7.20
CA LEU A 138 -24.53 15.37 6.68
C LEU A 138 -25.81 16.16 6.48
N GLU A 139 -26.02 17.20 7.28
CA GLU A 139 -27.19 18.08 7.24
C GLU A 139 -27.14 19.04 6.04
N ASP A 140 -25.94 19.46 5.64
CA ASP A 140 -25.70 20.22 4.41
C ASP A 140 -24.40 19.75 3.74
N LYS A 141 -24.51 19.02 2.66
CA LYS A 141 -23.37 18.41 1.94
C LYS A 141 -22.45 19.42 1.23
N ASN A 142 -22.82 20.70 1.18
CA ASN A 142 -21.97 21.76 0.64
C ASN A 142 -20.97 22.29 1.68
N ILE A 143 -21.12 21.90 2.96
CA ILE A 143 -20.22 22.30 4.05
C ILE A 143 -19.16 21.22 4.24
N SER A 144 -17.90 21.53 3.90
CA SER A 144 -16.74 20.71 4.25
C SER A 144 -16.24 21.07 5.65
N LEU A 145 -15.75 20.06 6.41
CA LEU A 145 -15.14 20.28 7.73
C LEU A 145 -13.81 21.05 7.65
N GLN A 146 -13.15 21.01 6.47
CA GLN A 146 -11.88 21.68 6.20
C GLN A 146 -10.76 21.28 7.19
N ASP A 147 -10.72 19.99 7.54
CA ASP A 147 -9.74 19.42 8.47
C ASP A 147 -8.38 19.09 7.80
N GLY A 148 -8.20 19.45 6.53
CA GLY A 148 -6.97 19.22 5.78
C GLY A 148 -6.71 17.77 5.41
N THR A 149 -7.70 16.87 5.56
CA THR A 149 -7.50 15.44 5.25
C THR A 149 -8.28 15.00 4.01
N LYS A 150 -7.64 14.20 3.13
CA LYS A 150 -8.33 13.56 2.01
C LYS A 150 -7.91 12.10 1.87
N LYS A 151 -8.87 11.25 1.51
CA LYS A 151 -8.65 9.85 1.18
C LYS A 151 -9.04 9.61 -0.26
N ILE A 152 -8.10 9.10 -1.06
CA ILE A 152 -8.29 8.95 -2.49
C ILE A 152 -8.07 7.48 -2.87
N ILE A 153 -9.07 6.89 -3.53
CA ILE A 153 -8.99 5.54 -4.05
C ILE A 153 -9.02 5.63 -5.57
N ILE A 154 -7.96 5.13 -6.19
CA ILE A 154 -7.82 5.00 -7.63
C ILE A 154 -8.19 3.58 -8.02
N ASN A 155 -9.09 3.45 -9.01
CA ASN A 155 -9.59 2.18 -9.52
C ASN A 155 -9.11 1.96 -10.96
N ALA A 156 -8.12 1.08 -11.14
CA ALA A 156 -7.56 0.80 -12.45
C ALA A 156 -8.54 0.04 -13.38
N GLU A 157 -9.53 -0.68 -12.86
CA GLU A 157 -10.53 -1.36 -13.69
C GLU A 157 -11.41 -0.38 -14.48
N ALA A 158 -11.63 0.80 -13.88
CA ALA A 158 -12.47 1.84 -14.48
C ALA A 158 -11.73 2.79 -15.44
N PHE A 159 -10.55 2.41 -15.96
CA PHE A 159 -9.72 3.29 -16.81
C PHE A 159 -10.46 3.86 -18.03
N LYS A 160 -11.44 3.13 -18.56
CA LYS A 160 -12.26 3.59 -19.70
C LYS A 160 -13.23 4.72 -19.34
N ASN A 161 -13.50 4.91 -18.04
CA ASN A 161 -14.55 5.82 -17.54
C ASN A 161 -14.00 7.20 -17.18
N THR A 162 -12.69 7.45 -17.32
CA THR A 162 -12.12 8.79 -17.15
C THR A 162 -12.00 9.51 -18.47
N LYS A 163 -12.29 10.84 -18.44
CA LYS A 163 -12.07 11.75 -19.56
C LYS A 163 -10.64 12.32 -19.57
N ASN A 164 -9.95 12.27 -18.44
CA ASN A 164 -8.56 12.69 -18.36
C ASN A 164 -7.68 11.66 -19.08
N LYS A 165 -7.03 12.09 -20.16
CA LYS A 165 -6.24 11.23 -21.05
C LYS A 165 -5.05 10.62 -20.32
N GLU A 166 -4.32 11.42 -19.54
CA GLU A 166 -3.11 10.99 -18.84
C GLU A 166 -3.43 9.94 -17.78
N LEU A 167 -4.42 10.23 -16.94
CA LEU A 167 -4.89 9.24 -15.94
C LEU A 167 -5.39 7.96 -16.62
N LYS A 168 -6.12 8.06 -17.72
CA LYS A 168 -6.57 6.89 -18.49
C LYS A 168 -5.40 6.00 -18.94
N GLU A 169 -4.38 6.62 -19.54
CA GLU A 169 -3.21 5.92 -20.06
C GLU A 169 -2.39 5.28 -18.92
N PHE A 170 -2.31 5.95 -17.76
CA PHE A 170 -1.67 5.40 -16.56
C PHE A 170 -2.46 4.21 -16.00
N LEU A 171 -3.79 4.34 -15.82
CA LEU A 171 -4.62 3.24 -15.32
C LEU A 171 -4.62 2.03 -16.27
N GLU A 172 -4.66 2.27 -17.58
CA GLU A 172 -4.52 1.22 -18.59
C GLU A 172 -3.15 0.53 -18.48
N TYR A 173 -2.08 1.31 -18.26
CA TYR A 173 -0.73 0.78 -18.08
C TYR A 173 -0.63 -0.16 -16.89
N ILE A 174 -1.06 0.27 -15.70
CA ILE A 174 -0.97 -0.57 -14.50
C ILE A 174 -1.86 -1.83 -14.59
N LYS A 175 -2.92 -1.80 -15.40
CA LYS A 175 -3.80 -2.96 -15.63
C LYS A 175 -3.26 -3.93 -16.69
N THR A 176 -2.58 -3.42 -17.73
CA THR A 176 -2.21 -4.22 -18.92
C THR A 176 -0.70 -4.35 -19.14
N GLY A 177 0.12 -3.56 -18.44
CA GLY A 177 1.58 -3.50 -18.66
C GLY A 177 1.99 -2.76 -19.94
N LYS A 178 1.07 -2.14 -20.69
CA LYS A 178 1.37 -1.48 -21.97
C LYS A 178 1.60 0.02 -21.80
N ALA A 179 2.85 0.44 -21.81
CA ALA A 179 3.23 1.85 -21.74
C ALA A 179 2.93 2.56 -23.06
N LYS A 180 2.06 3.60 -23.03
CA LYS A 180 1.63 4.38 -24.20
C LYS A 180 1.99 5.85 -24.09
N SER A 181 1.86 6.45 -22.90
CA SER A 181 2.18 7.86 -22.64
C SER A 181 3.67 8.06 -22.38
N GLU A 182 4.12 9.31 -22.45
CA GLU A 182 5.47 9.69 -22.03
C GLU A 182 5.73 9.30 -20.59
N PHE A 183 4.78 9.57 -19.68
CA PHE A 183 4.88 9.23 -18.26
C PHE A 183 5.07 7.71 -18.05
N THR A 184 4.24 6.89 -18.68
CA THR A 184 4.34 5.43 -18.54
C THR A 184 5.61 4.84 -19.18
N ARG A 185 6.13 5.47 -20.27
CA ARG A 185 7.43 5.06 -20.82
C ARG A 185 8.58 5.41 -19.89
N ARG A 186 8.56 6.59 -19.25
CA ARG A 186 9.56 6.96 -18.22
C ARG A 186 9.53 5.99 -17.03
N ILE A 187 8.34 5.50 -16.64
CA ILE A 187 8.22 4.44 -15.61
C ILE A 187 8.95 3.17 -16.10
N GLU A 188 8.71 2.72 -17.33
CA GLU A 188 9.37 1.52 -17.88
C GLU A 188 10.90 1.69 -17.98
N GLU A 189 11.38 2.84 -18.41
CA GLU A 189 12.81 3.16 -18.43
C GLU A 189 13.43 3.08 -17.03
N MET A 190 12.72 3.60 -16.02
CA MET A 190 13.18 3.49 -14.63
C MET A 190 13.16 2.03 -14.14
N ILE A 191 12.14 1.24 -14.48
CA ILE A 191 12.10 -0.20 -14.18
C ILE A 191 13.33 -0.90 -14.77
N GLN A 192 13.69 -0.63 -16.03
CA GLN A 192 14.88 -1.21 -16.64
C GLN A 192 16.16 -0.79 -15.91
N THR A 193 16.26 0.48 -15.51
CA THR A 193 17.36 0.98 -14.68
C THR A 193 17.46 0.24 -13.35
N VAL A 194 16.34 0.05 -12.65
CA VAL A 194 16.30 -0.72 -11.40
C VAL A 194 16.72 -2.17 -11.63
N LYS A 195 16.25 -2.81 -12.71
CA LYS A 195 16.59 -4.21 -13.05
C LYS A 195 18.07 -4.40 -13.36
N GLN A 196 18.76 -3.37 -13.84
CA GLN A 196 20.22 -3.38 -14.08
C GLN A 196 21.04 -3.10 -12.82
N ASN A 197 20.40 -2.64 -11.73
CA ASN A 197 21.09 -2.28 -10.50
C ASN A 197 21.28 -3.52 -9.61
N GLU A 198 22.55 -3.92 -9.38
CA GLU A 198 22.88 -5.08 -8.56
C GLU A 198 22.53 -4.89 -7.08
N GLN A 199 22.62 -3.68 -6.56
CA GLN A 199 22.21 -3.38 -5.19
C GLN A 199 20.70 -3.58 -5.02
N ALA A 200 19.89 -3.10 -5.95
CA ALA A 200 18.44 -3.33 -5.92
C ALA A 200 18.09 -4.82 -6.00
N ARG A 201 18.83 -5.60 -6.79
CA ARG A 201 18.69 -7.05 -6.86
C ARG A 201 19.00 -7.73 -5.52
N GLN A 202 20.05 -7.30 -4.84
CA GLN A 202 20.42 -7.84 -3.52
C GLN A 202 19.37 -7.48 -2.46
N GLU A 203 18.87 -6.23 -2.45
CA GLU A 203 17.81 -5.79 -1.54
C GLU A 203 16.53 -6.60 -1.74
N TYR A 204 16.13 -6.83 -3.00
CA TYR A 204 14.96 -7.66 -3.31
C TYR A 204 15.13 -9.10 -2.82
N ARG A 205 16.32 -9.70 -3.00
CA ARG A 205 16.62 -11.04 -2.53
C ARG A 205 16.49 -11.15 -1.02
N LEU A 206 17.03 -10.18 -0.27
CA LEU A 206 16.93 -10.14 1.19
C LEU A 206 15.45 -10.00 1.63
N MET A 207 14.72 -9.04 1.04
CA MET A 207 13.31 -8.83 1.34
C MET A 207 12.49 -10.11 1.06
N SER A 208 12.73 -10.75 -0.09
CA SER A 208 12.05 -12.00 -0.46
C SER A 208 12.32 -13.13 0.53
N THR A 209 13.53 -13.22 1.05
CA THR A 209 13.88 -14.22 2.07
C THR A 209 13.12 -13.98 3.37
N PHE A 210 13.07 -12.73 3.86
CA PHE A 210 12.30 -12.38 5.05
C PHE A 210 10.79 -12.64 4.87
N GLU A 211 10.26 -12.34 3.68
CA GLU A 211 8.85 -12.61 3.38
C GLU A 211 8.54 -14.12 3.36
N MET A 212 9.45 -14.93 2.79
CA MET A 212 9.33 -16.40 2.82
C MET A 212 9.33 -16.92 4.25
N ASP A 213 10.26 -16.46 5.09
CA ASP A 213 10.35 -16.88 6.48
C ASP A 213 9.10 -16.49 7.27
N ALA A 214 8.59 -15.28 7.06
CA ALA A 214 7.35 -14.82 7.71
C ALA A 214 6.13 -15.64 7.27
N ARG A 215 6.03 -15.96 5.97
CA ARG A 215 4.95 -16.83 5.44
C ARG A 215 5.05 -18.25 5.99
N TYR A 216 6.25 -18.81 6.04
CA TYR A 216 6.47 -20.14 6.60
C TYR A 216 6.09 -20.19 8.08
N LYS A 217 6.52 -19.21 8.88
CA LYS A 217 6.12 -19.10 10.29
C LYS A 217 4.60 -18.98 10.45
N GLY A 218 3.97 -18.06 9.72
CA GLY A 218 2.52 -17.88 9.78
C GLY A 218 1.74 -19.14 9.37
N PHE A 219 2.20 -19.86 8.34
CA PHE A 219 1.61 -21.12 7.93
C PHE A 219 1.76 -22.20 9.02
N SER A 220 2.97 -22.35 9.59
CA SER A 220 3.24 -23.29 10.67
C SER A 220 2.40 -22.98 11.91
N GLU A 221 2.27 -21.72 12.29
CA GLU A 221 1.41 -21.31 13.41
C GLU A 221 -0.07 -21.60 13.13
N GLY A 222 -0.53 -21.37 11.89
CA GLY A 222 -1.89 -21.71 11.47
C GLY A 222 -2.18 -23.21 11.58
N LEU A 223 -1.25 -24.06 11.15
CA LEU A 223 -1.38 -25.52 11.31
C LEU A 223 -1.45 -25.93 12.78
N LYS A 224 -0.60 -25.35 13.64
CA LYS A 224 -0.64 -25.60 15.09
C LYS A 224 -1.96 -25.18 15.72
N GLN A 225 -2.46 -24.00 15.34
CA GLN A 225 -3.77 -23.52 15.81
C GLN A 225 -4.91 -24.44 15.36
N THR A 226 -4.87 -24.93 14.12
CA THR A 226 -5.84 -25.89 13.58
C THR A 226 -5.78 -27.20 14.35
N ALA A 227 -4.57 -27.73 14.60
CA ALA A 227 -4.39 -28.93 15.40
C ALA A 227 -4.98 -28.80 16.82
N LYS A 228 -4.72 -27.64 17.45
CA LYS A 228 -5.25 -27.31 18.78
C LYS A 228 -6.78 -27.32 18.82
N ILE A 229 -7.41 -26.70 17.82
CA ILE A 229 -8.88 -26.68 17.70
C ILE A 229 -9.44 -28.11 17.51
N LEU A 230 -8.85 -28.90 16.60
CA LEU A 230 -9.29 -30.28 16.36
C LEU A 230 -9.14 -31.18 17.60
N THR A 231 -8.04 -31.00 18.36
CA THR A 231 -7.84 -31.68 19.63
C THR A 231 -8.94 -31.33 20.66
N GLN A 232 -9.29 -30.05 20.77
CA GLN A 232 -10.37 -29.57 21.64
C GLN A 232 -11.75 -30.10 21.23
N LEU A 233 -11.95 -30.34 19.93
CA LEU A 233 -13.18 -30.98 19.40
C LEU A 233 -13.23 -32.48 19.59
N GLY A 234 -12.15 -33.11 20.11
CA GLY A 234 -12.05 -34.53 20.35
C GLY A 234 -11.78 -35.37 19.10
N ASP A 235 -11.26 -34.78 18.03
CA ASP A 235 -10.89 -35.53 16.84
C ASP A 235 -9.72 -36.51 17.12
N PRO A 236 -9.71 -37.70 16.51
CA PRO A 236 -8.61 -38.66 16.65
C PRO A 236 -7.28 -38.07 16.16
N ILE A 237 -6.20 -38.34 16.90
CA ILE A 237 -4.86 -37.82 16.61
C ILE A 237 -4.39 -38.10 15.17
N GLN A 238 -4.71 -39.31 14.66
CA GLN A 238 -4.39 -39.69 13.27
C GLN A 238 -5.07 -38.77 12.23
N LYS A 239 -6.32 -38.36 12.50
CA LYS A 239 -7.03 -37.40 11.66
C LYS A 239 -6.38 -36.01 11.72
N ILE A 240 -5.98 -35.58 12.91
CA ILE A 240 -5.30 -34.31 13.12
C ILE A 240 -3.96 -34.30 12.37
N MET A 241 -3.17 -35.36 12.49
CA MET A 241 -1.91 -35.52 11.71
C MET A 241 -2.16 -35.47 10.22
N GLN A 242 -3.19 -36.13 9.71
CA GLN A 242 -3.52 -36.14 8.28
C GLN A 242 -3.93 -34.75 7.75
N VAL A 243 -4.68 -33.98 8.54
CA VAL A 243 -5.17 -32.66 8.16
C VAL A 243 -4.07 -31.60 8.26
N THR A 244 -3.21 -31.69 9.27
CA THR A 244 -2.22 -30.64 9.58
C THR A 244 -0.81 -30.96 9.10
N GLY A 245 -0.50 -32.23 8.84
CA GLY A 245 0.85 -32.68 8.52
C GLY A 245 1.82 -32.63 9.72
N LEU A 246 1.33 -32.32 10.93
CA LEU A 246 2.13 -32.31 12.15
C LEU A 246 2.31 -33.74 12.67
N SER A 247 3.43 -34.03 13.29
CA SER A 247 3.70 -35.28 13.96
C SER A 247 2.90 -35.38 15.26
N GLU A 248 2.67 -36.62 15.75
CA GLU A 248 2.01 -36.88 17.03
C GLU A 248 2.68 -36.14 18.19
N ALA A 249 4.03 -36.18 18.26
CA ALA A 249 4.79 -35.47 19.27
C ALA A 249 4.69 -33.92 19.21
N GLU A 250 4.39 -33.37 18.06
CA GLU A 250 4.12 -31.92 17.91
C GLU A 250 2.69 -31.58 18.36
N ILE A 251 1.72 -32.44 18.09
CA ILE A 251 0.32 -32.25 18.48
C ILE A 251 0.17 -32.36 20.01
N GLU A 252 0.86 -33.34 20.63
CA GLU A 252 0.83 -33.53 22.09
C GLU A 252 1.44 -32.39 22.90
N LYS A 253 2.27 -31.54 22.26
CA LYS A 253 2.88 -30.35 22.88
C LYS A 253 2.05 -29.07 22.74
N LEU A 254 0.92 -29.13 22.06
CA LEU A 254 0.05 -27.99 21.83
C LEU A 254 -1.00 -27.79 22.92
#